data_02188f0d8cc31d85754bb26244a427b7
#
_entry.id   02188f0d8cc31d85754bb26244a427b7
#
_cell.length_a   1.000
_cell.length_b   1.000
_cell.length_c   1.000
_cell.angle_alpha   90.00
_cell.angle_beta   90.00
_cell.angle_gamma   90.00
#
_symmetry.space_group_name_H-M   'P 1'
#
loop_
_entity.id
_entity.type
_entity.pdbx_description
1 polymer ?
#
loop_
_entity_poly.entity_id
_entity_poly.type
_entity_poly.pdbx_seq_one_letter_code
_entity_poly.pdbx_strand_id
1 'polypeptide(L)'
;MVIAPIKELKDGAAISAKCHELDEPIHITKNGYGDMVIMSTEVFARYDRLMQRALERELRRQQELDDIADDFRTSMAEYRAGKSRDAFEALAELREKHGL
;
A
#
# COMPACT_ATOMS: atom_id res chain seq x y z
N MET A 1 6.12 12.45 17.12
CA MET A 1 4.78 11.89 17.35
C MET A 1 4.14 12.63 18.52
N VAL A 2 2.92 13.15 18.34
CA VAL A 2 2.21 13.89 19.36
C VAL A 2 1.29 12.94 20.12
N ILE A 3 1.34 13.01 21.44
CA ILE A 3 0.55 12.16 22.34
C ILE A 3 -0.22 13.07 23.31
N ALA A 4 -1.49 12.78 23.52
CA ALA A 4 -2.33 13.52 24.46
C ALA A 4 -3.29 12.58 25.19
N PRO A 5 -3.61 12.84 26.46
CA PRO A 5 -4.57 12.00 27.19
C PRO A 5 -6.01 12.27 26.73
N ILE A 6 -6.85 11.26 26.83
CA ILE A 6 -8.26 11.32 26.38
C ILE A 6 -9.05 12.46 27.03
N LYS A 7 -8.70 12.87 28.23
CA LYS A 7 -9.36 13.97 28.93
C LYS A 7 -9.29 15.30 28.17
N GLU A 8 -8.30 15.50 27.30
CA GLU A 8 -8.18 16.70 26.47
C GLU A 8 -9.30 16.82 25.42
N LEU A 9 -9.99 15.72 25.08
CA LEU A 9 -11.13 15.75 24.17
C LEU A 9 -12.36 16.46 24.73
N LYS A 10 -12.39 16.74 26.03
CA LYS A 10 -13.49 17.48 26.65
C LYS A 10 -13.58 18.93 26.17
N ASP A 11 -12.47 19.51 25.78
CA ASP A 11 -12.42 20.83 25.16
C ASP A 11 -12.25 20.69 23.66
N GLY A 12 -13.37 20.60 22.95
CA GLY A 12 -13.37 20.39 21.51
C GLY A 12 -12.71 21.52 20.73
N ALA A 13 -12.88 22.77 21.17
CA ALA A 13 -12.28 23.92 20.50
C ALA A 13 -10.76 23.91 20.63
N ALA A 14 -10.24 23.59 21.82
CA ALA A 14 -8.80 23.53 22.06
C ALA A 14 -8.14 22.38 21.29
N ILE A 15 -8.76 21.21 21.27
CA ILE A 15 -8.21 20.05 20.55
C ILE A 15 -8.26 20.23 19.03
N SER A 16 -9.31 20.87 18.53
CA SER A 16 -9.42 21.23 17.11
C SER A 16 -8.31 22.20 16.71
N ALA A 17 -8.08 23.25 17.47
CA ALA A 17 -7.00 24.20 17.24
C ALA A 17 -5.63 23.50 17.23
N LYS A 18 -5.41 22.59 18.17
CA LYS A 18 -4.17 21.81 18.28
C LYS A 18 -3.94 20.92 17.06
N CYS A 19 -5.00 20.24 16.57
CA CYS A 19 -4.92 19.43 15.36
C CYS A 19 -4.51 20.24 14.12
N HIS A 20 -5.06 21.44 13.96
CA HIS A 20 -4.73 22.32 12.84
C HIS A 20 -3.34 22.94 12.96
N GLU A 21 -2.94 23.33 14.16
CA GLU A 21 -1.63 23.95 14.42
C GLU A 21 -0.49 22.96 14.19
N LEU A 22 -0.61 21.75 14.71
CA LEU A 22 0.43 20.73 14.62
C LEU A 22 0.52 20.08 13.24
N ASP A 23 -0.57 20.11 12.49
CA ASP A 23 -0.64 19.54 11.12
C ASP A 23 -0.16 18.10 11.04
N GLU A 24 -0.39 17.34 12.09
CA GLU A 24 -0.07 15.91 12.18
C GLU A 24 -1.06 15.20 13.08
N PRO A 25 -1.17 13.85 13.01
CA PRO A 25 -2.05 13.09 13.87
C PRO A 25 -1.65 13.21 15.34
N ILE A 26 -2.66 13.25 16.22
CA ILE A 26 -2.48 13.22 17.67
C ILE A 26 -2.93 11.86 18.17
N HIS A 27 -2.03 11.14 18.82
CA HIS A 27 -2.31 9.85 19.44
C HIS A 27 -2.94 10.08 20.81
N ILE A 28 -4.17 9.63 20.96
CA ILE A 28 -4.93 9.78 22.21
C ILE A 28 -4.74 8.53 23.06
N THR A 29 -4.39 8.73 24.31
CA THR A 29 -4.18 7.66 25.27
C THR A 29 -5.30 7.62 26.29
N LYS A 30 -5.64 6.41 26.72
CA LYS A 30 -6.56 6.16 27.84
C LYS A 30 -5.86 5.25 28.85
N ASN A 31 -5.79 5.70 30.10
CA ASN A 31 -5.07 4.96 31.15
C ASN A 31 -3.62 4.61 30.77
N GLY A 32 -2.93 5.51 30.05
CA GLY A 32 -1.56 5.33 29.60
C GLY A 32 -1.37 4.47 28.37
N TYR A 33 -2.44 3.95 27.79
CA TYR A 33 -2.40 3.10 26.59
C TYR A 33 -2.95 3.82 25.37
N GLY A 34 -2.40 3.54 24.20
CA GLY A 34 -2.94 4.05 22.95
C GLY A 34 -4.37 3.58 22.74
N ASP A 35 -5.29 4.52 22.47
CA ASP A 35 -6.71 4.23 22.31
C ASP A 35 -7.23 4.63 20.93
N MET A 36 -6.90 5.84 20.48
CA MET A 36 -7.33 6.34 19.18
C MET A 36 -6.36 7.34 18.62
N VAL A 37 -6.57 7.72 17.38
CA VAL A 37 -5.82 8.78 16.70
C VAL A 37 -6.82 9.81 16.18
N ILE A 38 -6.55 11.10 16.41
CA ILE A 38 -7.35 12.19 15.86
C ILE A 38 -6.48 13.06 14.98
N MET A 39 -7.07 13.66 13.97
CA MET A 39 -6.37 14.53 13.03
C MET A 39 -7.35 15.49 12.35
N SER A 40 -6.82 16.56 11.76
CA SER A 40 -7.64 17.43 10.91
C SER A 40 -8.06 16.69 9.64
N THR A 41 -9.12 17.19 8.99
CA THR A 41 -9.57 16.61 7.71
C THR A 41 -8.53 16.76 6.61
N GLU A 42 -7.74 17.83 6.64
CA GLU A 42 -6.64 18.05 5.71
C GLU A 42 -5.52 17.02 5.88
N VAL A 43 -5.15 16.73 7.13
CA VAL A 43 -4.15 15.69 7.44
C VAL A 43 -4.68 14.33 7.01
N PHE A 44 -5.92 14.02 7.33
CA PHE A 44 -6.56 12.76 6.91
C PHE A 44 -6.55 12.60 5.38
N ALA A 45 -6.89 13.65 4.65
CA ALA A 45 -6.89 13.62 3.19
C ALA A 45 -5.50 13.30 2.61
N ARG A 46 -4.44 13.82 3.21
CA ARG A 46 -3.07 13.49 2.80
C ARG A 46 -2.72 12.03 3.04
N TYR A 47 -3.04 11.49 4.21
CA TYR A 47 -2.81 10.08 4.53
C TYR A 47 -3.64 9.16 3.65
N ASP A 48 -4.89 9.51 3.40
CA ASP A 48 -5.79 8.75 2.54
C ASP A 48 -5.23 8.64 1.10
N ARG A 49 -4.76 9.76 0.54
CA ARG A 49 -4.12 9.76 -0.79
C ARG A 49 -2.87 8.89 -0.84
N LEU A 50 -2.02 8.96 0.19
CA LEU A 50 -0.82 8.14 0.26
C LEU A 50 -1.17 6.66 0.36
N MET A 51 -2.19 6.33 1.14
CA MET A 51 -2.66 4.96 1.31
C MET A 51 -3.24 4.41 0.01
N GLN A 52 -4.06 5.20 -0.68
CA GLN A 52 -4.62 4.80 -1.97
C GLN A 52 -3.54 4.56 -3.03
N ARG A 53 -2.52 5.42 -3.09
CA ARG A 53 -1.38 5.24 -3.99
C ARG A 53 -0.59 3.97 -3.68
N ALA A 54 -0.40 3.66 -2.40
CA ALA A 54 0.27 2.44 -1.98
C ALA A 54 -0.52 1.19 -2.37
N LEU A 55 -1.85 1.22 -2.19
CA LEU A 55 -2.74 0.14 -2.61
C LEU A 55 -2.74 -0.06 -4.12
N GLU A 56 -2.78 1.02 -4.90
CA GLU A 56 -2.72 0.95 -6.36
C GLU A 56 -1.41 0.33 -6.85
N ARG A 57 -0.29 0.68 -6.23
CA ARG A 57 1.01 0.09 -6.55
C ARG A 57 1.05 -1.39 -6.23
N GLU A 58 0.51 -1.78 -5.09
CA GLU A 58 0.45 -3.18 -4.68
C GLU A 58 -0.43 -4.01 -5.62
N LEU A 59 -1.58 -3.49 -6.01
CA LEU A 59 -2.47 -4.15 -6.97
C LEU A 59 -1.80 -4.32 -8.34
N ARG A 60 -1.11 -3.29 -8.83
CA ARG A 60 -0.36 -3.37 -10.09
C ARG A 60 0.74 -4.41 -10.03
N ARG A 61 1.50 -4.43 -8.93
CA ARG A 61 2.56 -5.42 -8.72
C ARG A 61 2.01 -6.84 -8.71
N GLN A 62 0.87 -7.06 -8.04
CA GLN A 62 0.21 -8.35 -8.00
C GLN A 62 -0.24 -8.79 -9.39
N GLN A 63 -0.80 -7.87 -10.17
CA GLN A 63 -1.22 -8.15 -11.55
C GLN A 63 -0.04 -8.49 -12.45
N GLU A 64 1.08 -7.77 -12.33
CA GLU A 64 2.30 -8.08 -13.08
C GLU A 64 2.83 -9.48 -12.76
N LEU A 65 2.81 -9.88 -11.50
CA LEU A 65 3.21 -11.23 -11.08
C LEU A 65 2.28 -12.30 -11.65
N ASP A 66 0.98 -12.04 -11.67
CA ASP A 66 -0.01 -12.95 -12.25
C ASP A 66 0.20 -13.09 -13.77
N ASP A 67 0.48 -12.01 -14.47
CA ASP A 67 0.78 -12.01 -15.91
C ASP A 67 2.05 -12.83 -16.22
N ILE A 68 3.10 -12.68 -15.42
CA ILE A 68 4.33 -13.47 -15.56
C ILE A 68 4.04 -14.96 -15.36
N ALA A 69 3.26 -15.32 -14.35
CA ALA A 69 2.89 -16.70 -14.08
C ALA A 69 2.06 -17.29 -15.22
N ASP A 70 1.12 -16.54 -15.80
CA ASP A 70 0.31 -16.97 -16.92
C ASP A 70 1.14 -17.17 -18.18
N ASP A 71 2.05 -16.27 -18.50
CA ASP A 71 2.97 -16.38 -19.63
C ASP A 71 3.87 -17.61 -19.49
N PHE A 72 4.36 -17.88 -18.29
CA PHE A 72 5.16 -19.07 -18.01
C PHE A 72 4.38 -20.36 -18.25
N ARG A 73 3.15 -20.44 -17.76
CA ARG A 73 2.29 -21.61 -17.97
C ARG A 73 1.99 -21.85 -19.43
N THR A 74 1.72 -20.79 -20.18
CA THR A 74 1.48 -20.87 -21.62
C THR A 74 2.72 -21.39 -22.35
N SER A 75 3.90 -20.86 -22.05
CA SER A 75 5.17 -21.27 -22.64
C SER A 75 5.48 -22.75 -22.36
N MET A 76 5.24 -23.21 -21.13
CA MET A 76 5.45 -24.61 -20.76
C MET A 76 4.48 -25.54 -21.46
N ALA A 77 3.21 -25.13 -21.61
CA ALA A 77 2.21 -25.91 -22.36
C ALA A 77 2.61 -26.08 -23.83
N GLU A 78 3.08 -25.01 -24.46
CA GLU A 78 3.58 -25.06 -25.85
C GLU A 78 4.80 -25.99 -26.00
N TYR A 79 5.73 -25.93 -25.08
CA TYR A 79 6.90 -26.84 -25.06
C TYR A 79 6.48 -28.30 -24.93
N ARG A 80 5.55 -28.62 -24.03
CA ARG A 80 5.03 -29.98 -23.83
C ARG A 80 4.24 -30.49 -25.02
N ALA A 81 3.60 -29.61 -25.77
CA ALA A 81 2.84 -29.98 -26.99
C ALA A 81 3.75 -30.27 -28.18
N GLY A 82 5.07 -30.23 -28.01
CA GLY A 82 6.03 -30.54 -29.08
C GLY A 82 6.18 -29.41 -30.11
N LYS A 83 5.72 -28.22 -29.82
CA LYS A 83 6.06 -27.04 -30.61
C LYS A 83 7.54 -26.78 -30.40
N SER A 84 8.32 -26.80 -31.49
CA SER A 84 9.77 -26.79 -31.47
C SER A 84 10.35 -25.47 -30.95
N ARG A 85 10.26 -25.28 -29.63
CA ARG A 85 10.93 -24.20 -28.91
C ARG A 85 11.79 -24.79 -27.81
N ASP A 86 13.05 -24.38 -27.79
CA ASP A 86 13.94 -24.68 -26.69
C ASP A 86 13.41 -24.00 -25.42
N ALA A 87 13.45 -24.70 -24.27
CA ALA A 87 13.05 -24.14 -22.97
C ALA A 87 13.86 -22.89 -22.64
N PHE A 88 15.13 -22.82 -23.03
CA PHE A 88 15.96 -21.63 -22.82
C PHE A 88 15.48 -20.43 -23.62
N GLU A 89 15.05 -20.63 -24.85
CA GLU A 89 14.49 -19.56 -25.68
C GLU A 89 13.17 -19.03 -25.06
N ALA A 90 12.31 -19.91 -24.58
CA ALA A 90 11.07 -19.53 -23.92
C ALA A 90 11.34 -18.70 -22.66
N LEU A 91 12.30 -19.09 -21.83
CA LEU A 91 12.70 -18.35 -20.64
C LEU A 91 13.33 -17.01 -20.98
N ALA A 92 14.18 -16.95 -22.02
CA ALA A 92 14.79 -15.71 -22.48
C ALA A 92 13.73 -14.70 -22.95
N GLU A 93 12.73 -15.14 -23.69
CA GLU A 93 11.62 -14.29 -24.12
C GLU A 93 10.79 -13.76 -22.95
N LEU A 94 10.53 -14.59 -21.95
CA LEU A 94 9.82 -14.16 -20.75
C LEU A 94 10.60 -13.09 -19.98
N ARG A 95 11.91 -13.26 -19.85
CA ARG A 95 12.78 -12.26 -19.22
C ARG A 95 12.76 -10.95 -19.97
N GLU A 96 12.89 -11.00 -21.29
CA GLU A 96 12.88 -9.80 -22.13
C GLU A 96 11.54 -9.10 -22.06
N LYS A 97 10.43 -9.83 -22.15
CA LYS A 97 9.07 -9.29 -22.11
C LYS A 97 8.75 -8.60 -20.79
N HIS A 98 9.20 -9.14 -19.67
CA HIS A 98 8.90 -8.62 -18.32
C HIS A 98 10.06 -7.84 -17.69
N GLY A 99 11.18 -7.66 -18.38
CA GLY A 99 12.33 -6.90 -17.87
C GLY A 99 13.07 -7.56 -16.71
N LEU A 100 13.04 -8.88 -16.66
CA LEU A 100 13.69 -9.67 -15.60
C LEU A 100 15.16 -9.99 -15.89
#